data_9554231f1fc05c8a47df11d1d7190a26
#
_entry.id   9554231f1fc05c8a47df11d1d7190a26
#
_cell.length_a   1.000
_cell.length_b   1.000
_cell.length_c   1.000
_cell.angle_alpha   90.00
_cell.angle_beta   90.00
_cell.angle_gamma   90.00
#
_symmetry.space_group_name_H-M   'P 1'
#
loop_
_entity.id
_entity.type
_entity.pdbx_description
1 polymer ?
#
loop_
_entity_poly.entity_id
_entity_poly.type
_entity_poly.pdbx_seq_one_letter_code
_entity_poly.pdbx_strand_id
1 'polypeptide(L)'
;MRAIALCLALTALPGPAPQAATGCAADAMLVFDGSGSMAEVGHDPTAATRINEARAALRQVMPEIAPYRRIGLLTYGAGGSHPCSGITRHFAPMPDAGAAVVATIETLTPGGLTPIAASVTAAAEVLGYRTQPGIVVLVTDGNETCGGTPCALGASLAQDARDLTVHVIGFRVVHDPFSWNSPEAQGYDGQTVAKCLADATGGLFVSTETVDELAAALRETLGCPLIGNMGVIAPPLGRG
;
A
#
# COMPACT_ATOMS: atom_id res chain seq x y z
N MET A 1 -67.94 31.26 -31.48
CA MET A 1 -66.75 31.67 -30.73
C MET A 1 -66.11 30.42 -30.17
N ARG A 2 -65.00 29.92 -30.73
CA ARG A 2 -64.26 28.74 -30.29
C ARG A 2 -62.98 29.23 -29.62
N ALA A 3 -62.88 28.94 -28.31
CA ALA A 3 -61.68 29.26 -27.57
C ALA A 3 -60.63 28.15 -27.78
N ILE A 4 -59.43 28.52 -28.27
CA ILE A 4 -58.28 27.63 -28.45
C ILE A 4 -57.46 27.74 -27.17
N ALA A 5 -57.42 26.64 -26.41
CA ALA A 5 -56.56 26.51 -25.24
C ALA A 5 -55.14 26.14 -25.71
N LEU A 6 -54.16 27.01 -25.43
CA LEU A 6 -52.76 26.83 -25.72
C LEU A 6 -52.11 26.11 -24.52
N CYS A 7 -51.83 24.81 -24.67
CA CYS A 7 -51.04 24.08 -23.68
C CYS A 7 -49.57 24.40 -23.86
N LEU A 8 -48.97 25.14 -22.91
CA LEU A 8 -47.51 25.30 -22.79
C LEU A 8 -46.93 24.01 -22.19
N ALA A 9 -46.22 23.23 -22.99
CA ALA A 9 -45.43 22.13 -22.51
C ALA A 9 -44.11 22.67 -21.91
N LEU A 10 -43.96 22.59 -20.57
CA LEU A 10 -42.69 22.84 -19.89
C LEU A 10 -41.75 21.66 -20.16
N THR A 11 -40.76 21.87 -21.03
CA THR A 11 -39.65 20.94 -21.21
C THR A 11 -38.67 21.11 -20.03
N ALA A 12 -38.66 20.15 -19.10
CA ALA A 12 -37.64 20.05 -18.04
C ALA A 12 -36.29 19.74 -18.68
N LEU A 13 -35.34 20.66 -18.59
CA LEU A 13 -33.94 20.41 -18.96
C LEU A 13 -33.35 19.39 -17.97
N PRO A 14 -32.67 18.32 -18.44
CA PRO A 14 -31.98 17.42 -17.55
C PRO A 14 -30.89 18.21 -16.79
N GLY A 15 -30.92 18.17 -15.47
CA GLY A 15 -29.86 18.72 -14.62
C GLY A 15 -28.53 18.04 -14.92
N PRO A 16 -27.39 18.71 -14.66
CA PRO A 16 -26.08 18.11 -14.85
C PRO A 16 -26.00 16.81 -14.03
N ALA A 17 -25.64 15.73 -14.69
CA ALA A 17 -25.35 14.46 -14.01
C ALA A 17 -24.25 14.70 -12.96
N PRO A 18 -24.34 14.07 -11.77
CA PRO A 18 -23.28 14.18 -10.79
C PRO A 18 -21.97 13.71 -11.43
N GLN A 19 -20.99 14.60 -11.52
CA GLN A 19 -19.65 14.26 -11.95
C GLN A 19 -19.12 13.30 -10.90
N ALA A 20 -18.85 12.04 -11.30
CA ALA A 20 -18.10 11.13 -10.49
C ALA A 20 -16.81 11.82 -10.04
N ALA A 21 -16.54 11.84 -8.75
CA ALA A 21 -15.29 12.36 -8.22
C ALA A 21 -14.16 11.72 -9.03
N THR A 22 -13.29 12.55 -9.62
CA THR A 22 -12.14 12.05 -10.39
C THR A 22 -11.29 11.24 -9.43
N GLY A 23 -11.35 9.91 -9.53
CA GLY A 23 -10.52 9.00 -8.74
C GLY A 23 -9.04 9.22 -9.01
N CYS A 24 -8.20 8.58 -8.22
CA CYS A 24 -6.76 8.57 -8.46
C CYS A 24 -6.47 7.99 -9.85
N ALA A 25 -5.58 8.64 -10.61
CA ALA A 25 -5.30 8.26 -11.98
C ALA A 25 -4.58 6.91 -12.12
N ALA A 26 -3.77 6.51 -11.10
CA ALA A 26 -3.00 5.28 -11.13
C ALA A 26 -3.64 4.19 -10.25
N ASP A 27 -3.68 2.97 -10.77
CA ASP A 27 -4.02 1.78 -10.00
C ASP A 27 -2.94 1.50 -8.95
N ALA A 28 -3.33 0.90 -7.81
CA ALA A 28 -2.40 0.54 -6.76
C ALA A 28 -2.44 -0.96 -6.44
N MET A 29 -1.28 -1.52 -6.08
CA MET A 29 -1.16 -2.84 -5.47
C MET A 29 -0.68 -2.68 -4.03
N LEU A 30 -1.50 -3.12 -3.07
CA LEU A 30 -1.07 -3.32 -1.70
C LEU A 30 -0.36 -4.68 -1.61
N VAL A 31 0.92 -4.64 -1.25
CA VAL A 31 1.73 -5.82 -0.92
C VAL A 31 1.84 -5.88 0.60
N PHE A 32 1.22 -6.89 1.19
CA PHE A 32 1.08 -6.99 2.63
C PHE A 32 1.86 -8.18 3.19
N ASP A 33 2.65 -7.90 4.20
CA ASP A 33 3.46 -8.89 4.91
C ASP A 33 2.59 -9.81 5.76
N GLY A 34 2.66 -11.09 5.47
CA GLY A 34 2.10 -12.17 6.26
C GLY A 34 3.17 -13.14 6.74
N SER A 35 4.44 -12.72 6.84
CA SER A 35 5.53 -13.54 7.34
C SER A 35 5.37 -13.89 8.82
N GLY A 36 6.19 -14.81 9.31
CA GLY A 36 6.09 -15.33 10.68
C GLY A 36 6.24 -14.26 11.74
N SER A 37 7.07 -13.24 11.52
CA SER A 37 7.28 -12.11 12.44
C SER A 37 6.03 -11.29 12.71
N MET A 38 5.10 -11.22 11.76
CA MET A 38 3.81 -10.55 11.95
C MET A 38 2.94 -11.20 13.04
N ALA A 39 3.20 -12.46 13.42
CA ALA A 39 2.54 -13.12 14.55
C ALA A 39 3.11 -12.72 15.92
N GLU A 40 4.23 -12.01 15.93
CA GLU A 40 4.89 -11.64 17.18
C GLU A 40 4.22 -10.42 17.82
N VAL A 41 4.29 -10.39 19.15
CA VAL A 41 4.06 -9.20 19.96
C VAL A 41 5.38 -8.42 20.05
N GLY A 42 5.33 -7.10 20.25
CA GLY A 42 6.54 -6.32 20.51
C GLY A 42 7.18 -6.67 21.86
N HIS A 43 7.82 -5.71 22.49
CA HIS A 43 8.43 -5.88 23.81
C HIS A 43 7.43 -6.10 24.95
N ASP A 44 6.19 -5.69 24.77
CA ASP A 44 5.10 -5.91 25.74
C ASP A 44 4.33 -7.19 25.39
N PRO A 45 4.45 -8.26 26.19
CA PRO A 45 3.77 -9.54 25.92
C PRO A 45 2.24 -9.45 26.07
N THR A 46 1.72 -8.34 26.59
CA THR A 46 0.27 -8.09 26.71
C THR A 46 -0.28 -7.31 25.51
N ALA A 47 0.58 -6.80 24.64
CA ALA A 47 0.19 -6.08 23.44
C ALA A 47 -0.42 -7.00 22.37
N ALA A 48 -1.14 -6.42 21.42
CA ALA A 48 -1.60 -7.16 20.25
C ALA A 48 -0.40 -7.56 19.35
N THR A 49 -0.56 -8.65 18.60
CA THR A 49 0.41 -9.02 17.56
C THR A 49 0.44 -7.98 16.45
N ARG A 50 1.57 -7.87 15.74
CA ARG A 50 1.73 -6.92 14.61
C ARG A 50 0.62 -7.09 13.58
N ILE A 51 0.25 -8.32 13.23
CA ILE A 51 -0.85 -8.57 12.30
C ILE A 51 -2.18 -8.00 12.79
N ASN A 52 -2.48 -8.11 14.08
CA ASN A 52 -3.74 -7.60 14.64
C ASN A 52 -3.78 -6.06 14.65
N GLU A 53 -2.66 -5.42 14.89
CA GLU A 53 -2.55 -3.96 14.80
C GLU A 53 -2.64 -3.47 13.36
N ALA A 54 -1.97 -4.16 12.42
CA ALA A 54 -2.07 -3.84 11.00
C ALA A 54 -3.51 -4.04 10.47
N ARG A 55 -4.23 -5.07 10.94
CA ARG A 55 -5.67 -5.23 10.69
C ARG A 55 -6.49 -4.04 11.18
N ALA A 56 -6.18 -3.55 12.39
CA ALA A 56 -6.87 -2.38 12.94
C ALA A 56 -6.65 -1.14 12.07
N ALA A 57 -5.42 -0.88 11.63
CA ALA A 57 -5.11 0.23 10.73
C ALA A 57 -5.84 0.11 9.39
N LEU A 58 -5.89 -1.09 8.78
CA LEU A 58 -6.60 -1.32 7.52
C LEU A 58 -8.12 -1.12 7.67
N ARG A 59 -8.73 -1.61 8.76
CA ARG A 59 -10.16 -1.34 9.04
C ARG A 59 -10.46 0.15 9.13
N GLN A 60 -9.56 0.91 9.72
CA GLN A 60 -9.71 2.35 9.89
C GLN A 60 -9.61 3.09 8.54
N VAL A 61 -8.66 2.73 7.68
CA VAL A 61 -8.28 3.56 6.54
C VAL A 61 -8.91 3.11 5.22
N MET A 62 -9.20 1.82 5.03
CA MET A 62 -9.71 1.32 3.75
C MET A 62 -11.04 1.95 3.32
N PRO A 63 -12.01 2.23 4.21
CA PRO A 63 -13.24 2.93 3.83
C PRO A 63 -13.01 4.35 3.31
N GLU A 64 -11.91 4.99 3.69
CA GLU A 64 -11.55 6.34 3.27
C GLU A 64 -10.87 6.37 1.91
N ILE A 65 -10.08 5.34 1.57
CA ILE A 65 -9.24 5.30 0.37
C ILE A 65 -9.93 4.58 -0.80
N ALA A 66 -10.52 3.42 -0.53
CA ALA A 66 -11.02 2.53 -1.57
C ALA A 66 -12.10 3.12 -2.50
N PRO A 67 -12.94 4.09 -2.06
CA PRO A 67 -13.88 4.75 -2.97
C PRO A 67 -13.21 5.57 -4.07
N TYR A 68 -11.96 5.98 -3.89
CA TYR A 68 -11.26 6.89 -4.81
C TYR A 68 -10.13 6.22 -5.57
N ARG A 69 -9.63 5.09 -5.10
CA ARG A 69 -8.52 4.36 -5.72
C ARG A 69 -8.87 2.91 -6.00
N ARG A 70 -8.55 2.45 -7.19
CA ARG A 70 -8.57 1.03 -7.50
C ARG A 70 -7.38 0.35 -6.83
N ILE A 71 -7.65 -0.64 -5.98
CA ILE A 71 -6.63 -1.31 -5.18
C ILE A 71 -6.68 -2.80 -5.48
N GLY A 72 -5.51 -3.39 -5.75
CA GLY A 72 -5.27 -4.83 -5.76
C GLY A 72 -4.57 -5.27 -4.48
N LEU A 73 -4.60 -6.57 -4.20
CA LEU A 73 -3.97 -7.14 -3.01
C LEU A 73 -3.10 -8.34 -3.36
N LEU A 74 -1.89 -8.30 -2.85
CA LEU A 74 -0.94 -9.39 -2.81
C LEU A 74 -0.45 -9.55 -1.37
N THR A 75 -0.34 -10.79 -0.89
CA THR A 75 0.30 -11.09 0.39
C THR A 75 1.47 -12.02 0.18
N TYR A 76 2.41 -12.02 1.10
CA TYR A 76 3.49 -12.98 1.14
C TYR A 76 3.71 -13.56 2.54
N GLY A 77 4.54 -14.60 2.62
CA GLY A 77 4.93 -15.26 3.87
C GLY A 77 4.07 -16.48 4.15
N ALA A 78 2.79 -16.30 4.37
CA ALA A 78 1.86 -17.38 4.69
C ALA A 78 1.61 -18.33 3.51
N GLY A 79 1.53 -19.61 3.81
CA GLY A 79 1.25 -20.65 2.81
C GLY A 79 2.47 -21.04 1.98
N GLY A 80 2.22 -21.85 0.95
CA GLY A 80 3.26 -22.35 0.06
C GLY A 80 3.92 -23.63 0.54
N SER A 81 4.56 -24.35 -0.41
CA SER A 81 5.28 -25.60 -0.15
C SER A 81 6.69 -25.39 0.39
N HIS A 82 7.19 -24.16 0.34
CA HIS A 82 8.49 -23.72 0.80
C HIS A 82 8.36 -22.36 1.49
N PRO A 83 9.15 -22.05 2.53
CA PRO A 83 9.02 -20.79 3.29
C PRO A 83 9.04 -19.49 2.46
N CYS A 84 9.73 -19.49 1.32
CA CYS A 84 9.81 -18.35 0.40
C CYS A 84 8.79 -18.37 -0.75
N SER A 85 7.92 -19.37 -0.85
CA SER A 85 6.98 -19.51 -1.97
C SER A 85 5.55 -19.03 -1.67
N GLY A 86 5.32 -18.48 -0.48
CA GLY A 86 4.02 -18.05 -0.01
C GLY A 86 3.56 -16.70 -0.57
N ILE A 87 3.81 -16.43 -1.88
CA ILE A 87 3.34 -15.21 -2.54
C ILE A 87 1.96 -15.48 -3.15
N THR A 88 0.94 -14.76 -2.69
CA THR A 88 -0.44 -14.96 -3.15
C THR A 88 -1.03 -13.64 -3.65
N ARG A 89 -1.37 -13.59 -4.94
CA ARG A 89 -2.20 -12.52 -5.50
C ARG A 89 -3.66 -12.86 -5.24
N HIS A 90 -4.34 -12.08 -4.41
CA HIS A 90 -5.76 -12.27 -4.11
C HIS A 90 -6.63 -11.68 -5.21
N PHE A 91 -6.34 -10.47 -5.65
CA PHE A 91 -7.03 -9.81 -6.77
C PHE A 91 -6.19 -8.68 -7.38
N ALA A 92 -6.46 -8.40 -8.64
CA ALA A 92 -5.92 -7.23 -9.35
C ALA A 92 -6.65 -5.96 -8.92
N PRO A 93 -6.15 -4.76 -9.26
CA PRO A 93 -6.79 -3.50 -8.90
C PRO A 93 -8.25 -3.43 -9.33
N MET A 94 -9.15 -3.24 -8.36
CA MET A 94 -10.59 -3.12 -8.58
C MET A 94 -11.16 -1.93 -7.79
N PRO A 95 -12.28 -1.33 -8.22
CA PRO A 95 -12.95 -0.28 -7.47
C PRO A 95 -13.51 -0.84 -6.16
N ASP A 96 -13.67 0.03 -5.17
CA ASP A 96 -14.28 -0.28 -3.86
C ASP A 96 -13.68 -1.52 -3.16
N ALA A 97 -12.38 -1.76 -3.35
CA ALA A 97 -11.68 -2.94 -2.85
C ALA A 97 -11.58 -3.01 -1.30
N GLY A 98 -11.95 -1.96 -0.58
CA GLY A 98 -11.70 -1.85 0.86
C GLY A 98 -12.22 -3.01 1.69
N ALA A 99 -13.48 -3.41 1.50
CA ALA A 99 -14.06 -4.53 2.22
C ALA A 99 -13.36 -5.87 1.88
N ALA A 100 -12.96 -6.07 0.63
CA ALA A 100 -12.25 -7.26 0.19
C ALA A 100 -10.83 -7.33 0.77
N VAL A 101 -10.10 -6.19 0.82
CA VAL A 101 -8.79 -6.09 1.48
C VAL A 101 -8.91 -6.47 2.94
N VAL A 102 -9.81 -5.82 3.68
CA VAL A 102 -9.99 -6.09 5.12
C VAL A 102 -10.35 -7.56 5.36
N ALA A 103 -11.35 -8.09 4.65
CA ALA A 103 -11.78 -9.47 4.83
C ALA A 103 -10.66 -10.49 4.56
N THR A 104 -9.83 -10.24 3.54
CA THR A 104 -8.71 -11.11 3.21
C THR A 104 -7.64 -11.08 4.32
N ILE A 105 -7.25 -9.89 4.77
CA ILE A 105 -6.22 -9.76 5.80
C ILE A 105 -6.70 -10.27 7.18
N GLU A 106 -8.00 -10.17 7.48
CA GLU A 106 -8.57 -10.76 8.71
C GLU A 106 -8.36 -12.27 8.80
N THR A 107 -8.40 -12.97 7.69
CA THR A 107 -8.23 -14.43 7.64
C THR A 107 -6.78 -14.88 7.45
N LEU A 108 -5.86 -13.95 7.16
CA LEU A 108 -4.46 -14.27 6.92
C LEU A 108 -3.81 -14.79 8.20
N THR A 109 -3.24 -15.98 8.15
CA THR A 109 -2.44 -16.54 9.25
C THR A 109 -0.97 -16.35 8.95
N PRO A 110 -0.23 -15.54 9.74
CA PRO A 110 1.18 -15.29 9.51
C PRO A 110 2.02 -16.57 9.52
N GLY A 111 3.02 -16.64 8.65
CA GLY A 111 3.96 -17.75 8.56
C GLY A 111 4.93 -17.59 7.38
N GLY A 112 5.94 -18.45 7.31
CA GLY A 112 6.96 -18.39 6.26
C GLY A 112 7.94 -17.22 6.40
N LEU A 113 8.65 -16.94 5.31
CA LEU A 113 9.70 -15.93 5.21
C LEU A 113 9.25 -14.72 4.40
N THR A 114 10.16 -13.77 4.18
CA THR A 114 9.90 -12.42 3.65
C THR A 114 10.49 -12.22 2.25
N PRO A 115 9.84 -12.69 1.15
CA PRO A 115 10.31 -12.54 -0.22
C PRO A 115 9.92 -11.17 -0.81
N ILE A 116 10.47 -10.06 -0.31
CA ILE A 116 10.12 -8.69 -0.70
C ILE A 116 10.31 -8.47 -2.20
N ALA A 117 11.51 -8.76 -2.72
CA ALA A 117 11.84 -8.49 -4.11
C ALA A 117 10.90 -9.22 -5.08
N ALA A 118 10.63 -10.50 -4.81
CA ALA A 118 9.72 -11.30 -5.64
C ALA A 118 8.27 -10.79 -5.54
N SER A 119 7.84 -10.36 -4.37
CA SER A 119 6.47 -9.85 -4.13
C SER A 119 6.24 -8.51 -4.80
N VAL A 120 7.20 -7.59 -4.71
CA VAL A 120 7.13 -6.29 -5.39
C VAL A 120 7.19 -6.48 -6.92
N THR A 121 8.02 -7.38 -7.42
CA THR A 121 8.05 -7.73 -8.85
C THR A 121 6.68 -8.23 -9.30
N ALA A 122 6.08 -9.18 -8.58
CA ALA A 122 4.76 -9.71 -8.92
C ALA A 122 3.67 -8.62 -8.90
N ALA A 123 3.71 -7.70 -7.96
CA ALA A 123 2.79 -6.57 -7.90
C ALA A 123 2.97 -5.59 -9.08
N ALA A 124 4.21 -5.27 -9.44
CA ALA A 124 4.53 -4.43 -10.59
C ALA A 124 4.05 -5.05 -11.91
N GLU A 125 4.22 -6.37 -12.08
CA GLU A 125 3.72 -7.09 -13.26
C GLU A 125 2.18 -7.05 -13.34
N VAL A 126 1.46 -7.17 -12.22
CA VAL A 126 -0.01 -7.03 -12.19
C VAL A 126 -0.44 -5.65 -12.67
N LEU A 127 0.31 -4.61 -12.33
CA LEU A 127 0.05 -3.23 -12.76
C LEU A 127 0.43 -2.97 -14.22
N GLY A 128 1.14 -3.88 -14.87
CA GLY A 128 1.66 -3.67 -16.23
C GLY A 128 2.67 -2.53 -16.29
N TYR A 129 3.56 -2.44 -15.32
CA TYR A 129 4.43 -1.31 -14.99
C TYR A 129 5.23 -0.75 -16.18
N ARG A 130 5.54 -1.56 -17.20
CA ARG A 130 6.28 -1.09 -18.39
C ARG A 130 5.43 -0.19 -19.29
N THR A 131 4.11 -0.27 -19.22
CA THR A 131 3.20 0.43 -20.15
C THR A 131 2.16 1.29 -19.45
N GLN A 132 1.90 1.05 -18.17
CA GLN A 132 0.89 1.73 -17.38
C GLN A 132 1.52 2.42 -16.16
N PRO A 133 0.98 3.58 -15.73
CA PRO A 133 1.34 4.12 -14.44
C PRO A 133 0.79 3.25 -13.31
N GLY A 134 1.51 3.15 -12.21
CA GLY A 134 1.09 2.33 -11.08
C GLY A 134 1.76 2.69 -9.77
N ILE A 135 1.15 2.27 -8.67
CA ILE A 135 1.68 2.45 -7.34
C ILE A 135 1.74 1.09 -6.65
N VAL A 136 2.88 0.75 -6.09
CA VAL A 136 3.03 -0.38 -5.17
C VAL A 136 3.21 0.19 -3.76
N VAL A 137 2.41 -0.28 -2.81
CA VAL A 137 2.59 0.03 -1.40
C VAL A 137 2.92 -1.25 -0.66
N LEU A 138 4.16 -1.36 -0.21
CA LEU A 138 4.65 -2.46 0.60
C LEU A 138 4.48 -2.12 2.09
N VAL A 139 3.78 -2.98 2.83
CA VAL A 139 3.72 -2.95 4.30
C VAL A 139 4.50 -4.16 4.80
N THR A 140 5.55 -3.94 5.59
CA THR A 140 6.43 -5.00 6.10
C THR A 140 6.93 -4.67 7.51
N ASP A 141 7.17 -5.69 8.32
CA ASP A 141 7.79 -5.58 9.64
C ASP A 141 9.27 -6.03 9.64
N GLY A 142 9.81 -6.40 8.46
CA GLY A 142 11.15 -6.96 8.37
C GLY A 142 11.88 -6.71 7.06
N ASN A 143 13.02 -7.41 6.94
CA ASN A 143 13.88 -7.37 5.78
C ASN A 143 13.64 -8.56 4.84
N GLU A 144 14.19 -8.46 3.62
CA GLU A 144 14.28 -9.58 2.68
C GLU A 144 15.01 -10.78 3.31
N THR A 145 14.37 -11.95 3.35
CA THR A 145 14.94 -13.18 3.93
C THR A 145 14.97 -14.36 2.96
N CYS A 146 14.60 -14.14 1.71
CA CYS A 146 14.55 -15.15 0.65
C CYS A 146 15.65 -15.00 -0.41
N GLY A 147 16.67 -14.20 -0.12
CA GLY A 147 17.81 -14.00 -1.02
C GLY A 147 17.53 -13.06 -2.18
N GLY A 148 16.42 -12.34 -2.17
CA GLY A 148 16.13 -11.28 -3.12
C GLY A 148 17.05 -10.06 -2.95
N THR A 149 17.06 -9.22 -3.97
CA THR A 149 17.88 -8.00 -4.01
C THR A 149 16.99 -6.77 -4.24
N PRO A 150 16.32 -6.24 -3.19
CA PRO A 150 15.38 -5.12 -3.31
C PRO A 150 16.00 -3.86 -3.92
N CYS A 151 17.25 -3.54 -3.61
CA CYS A 151 17.92 -2.37 -4.16
C CYS A 151 18.18 -2.50 -5.68
N ALA A 152 18.67 -3.66 -6.11
CA ALA A 152 18.85 -3.93 -7.54
C ALA A 152 17.50 -3.94 -8.27
N LEU A 153 16.46 -4.49 -7.65
CA LEU A 153 15.09 -4.42 -8.18
C LEU A 153 14.61 -2.97 -8.32
N GLY A 154 14.78 -2.13 -7.28
CA GLY A 154 14.41 -0.72 -7.33
C GLY A 154 15.06 0.00 -8.49
N ALA A 155 16.37 -0.20 -8.70
CA ALA A 155 17.10 0.37 -9.82
C ALA A 155 16.57 -0.12 -11.18
N SER A 156 16.23 -1.40 -11.32
CA SER A 156 15.63 -1.95 -12.54
C SER A 156 14.24 -1.39 -12.79
N LEU A 157 13.39 -1.34 -11.78
CA LEU A 157 12.05 -0.77 -11.90
C LEU A 157 12.08 0.70 -12.31
N ALA A 158 13.02 1.49 -11.75
CA ALA A 158 13.19 2.90 -12.11
C ALA A 158 13.62 3.09 -13.58
N GLN A 159 14.32 2.12 -14.17
CA GLN A 159 14.75 2.17 -15.57
C GLN A 159 13.68 1.66 -16.53
N ASP A 160 12.98 0.59 -16.17
CA ASP A 160 12.10 -0.16 -17.06
C ASP A 160 10.64 0.27 -17.01
N ALA A 161 10.22 0.91 -15.89
CA ALA A 161 8.86 1.32 -15.71
C ALA A 161 8.53 2.59 -16.48
N ARG A 162 7.29 2.66 -16.99
CA ARG A 162 6.76 3.89 -17.58
C ARG A 162 6.57 4.99 -16.53
N ASP A 163 5.97 4.63 -15.39
CA ASP A 163 5.67 5.53 -14.27
C ASP A 163 5.23 4.67 -13.09
N LEU A 164 6.17 4.08 -12.37
CA LEU A 164 5.92 3.23 -11.22
C LEU A 164 6.54 3.84 -9.98
N THR A 165 5.72 4.06 -8.97
CA THR A 165 6.18 4.46 -7.63
C THR A 165 6.03 3.30 -6.65
N VAL A 166 7.06 3.00 -5.89
CA VAL A 166 7.03 2.00 -4.81
C VAL A 166 7.17 2.71 -3.47
N HIS A 167 6.11 2.74 -2.69
CA HIS A 167 6.15 3.20 -1.31
C HIS A 167 6.43 2.01 -0.38
N VAL A 168 7.18 2.26 0.68
CA VAL A 168 7.48 1.25 1.69
C VAL A 168 7.09 1.77 3.07
N ILE A 169 6.22 1.04 3.75
CA ILE A 169 5.82 1.29 5.13
C ILE A 169 6.42 0.19 6.00
N GLY A 170 7.41 0.56 6.80
CA GLY A 170 7.99 -0.29 7.84
C GLY A 170 7.12 -0.22 9.09
N PHE A 171 6.50 -1.33 9.47
CA PHE A 171 5.66 -1.39 10.66
C PHE A 171 6.37 -2.15 11.78
N ARG A 172 6.79 -1.44 12.83
CA ARG A 172 7.55 -2.00 13.97
C ARG A 172 8.72 -2.84 13.50
N VAL A 173 9.49 -2.33 12.56
CA VAL A 173 10.64 -3.02 12.00
C VAL A 173 11.65 -3.29 13.11
N VAL A 174 11.87 -4.57 13.40
CA VAL A 174 12.93 -4.98 14.30
C VAL A 174 14.25 -4.93 13.56
N HIS A 175 15.14 -4.07 14.01
CA HIS A 175 16.54 -4.10 13.59
C HIS A 175 17.17 -5.35 14.18
N ASP A 176 17.24 -6.41 13.39
CA ASP A 176 18.05 -7.57 13.71
C ASP A 176 19.47 -7.35 13.15
N PRO A 177 20.46 -7.01 14.01
CA PRO A 177 21.83 -6.81 13.57
C PRO A 177 22.46 -8.11 13.04
N PHE A 178 21.77 -9.25 13.18
CA PHE A 178 22.21 -10.57 12.73
C PHE A 178 21.45 -11.07 11.49
N SER A 179 20.61 -10.27 10.85
CA SER A 179 19.90 -10.67 9.61
C SER A 179 20.87 -10.68 8.42
N TRP A 180 21.65 -11.72 8.33
CA TRP A 180 22.70 -11.96 7.30
C TRP A 180 22.13 -12.38 5.93
N ASN A 181 20.82 -12.47 5.80
CA ASN A 181 20.17 -13.15 4.70
C ASN A 181 19.92 -12.29 3.46
N SER A 182 20.18 -10.98 3.53
CA SER A 182 20.14 -10.12 2.36
C SER A 182 21.58 -9.76 1.94
N PRO A 183 22.00 -10.09 0.72
CA PRO A 183 23.32 -9.71 0.22
C PRO A 183 23.53 -8.19 0.15
N GLU A 184 22.47 -7.40 0.19
CA GLU A 184 22.51 -5.95 0.14
C GLU A 184 22.47 -5.28 1.52
N ALA A 185 22.17 -6.04 2.60
CA ALA A 185 22.05 -5.49 3.96
C ALA A 185 23.35 -4.87 4.49
N GLN A 186 24.50 -5.32 3.99
CA GLN A 186 25.81 -4.82 4.40
C GLN A 186 26.17 -3.43 3.85
N GLY A 187 25.44 -2.95 2.83
CA GLY A 187 25.68 -1.65 2.20
C GLY A 187 24.76 -0.52 2.67
N TYR A 188 23.78 -0.83 3.49
CA TYR A 188 22.75 0.12 3.89
C TYR A 188 22.80 0.35 5.40
N ASP A 189 23.47 1.38 5.87
CA ASP A 189 23.73 1.81 7.26
C ASP A 189 22.57 1.54 8.25
N GLY A 190 22.27 0.25 8.57
CA GLY A 190 21.28 -0.14 9.55
C GLY A 190 19.81 0.20 9.22
N GLN A 191 19.53 0.72 8.01
CA GLN A 191 18.16 0.94 7.53
C GLN A 191 17.65 -0.33 6.83
N THR A 192 16.34 -0.50 6.77
CA THR A 192 15.77 -1.65 6.07
C THR A 192 16.14 -1.62 4.60
N VAL A 193 16.61 -2.73 4.07
CA VAL A 193 16.98 -2.88 2.66
C VAL A 193 15.82 -2.50 1.71
N ALA A 194 14.58 -2.63 2.18
CA ALA A 194 13.39 -2.23 1.43
C ALA A 194 13.32 -0.71 1.16
N LYS A 195 14.01 0.15 1.94
CA LYS A 195 14.03 1.60 1.71
C LYS A 195 14.57 1.95 0.32
N CYS A 196 15.55 1.21 -0.20
CA CYS A 196 16.09 1.49 -1.52
C CYS A 196 15.08 1.29 -2.67
N LEU A 197 14.02 0.49 -2.49
CA LEU A 197 12.90 0.41 -3.44
C LEU A 197 12.19 1.76 -3.57
N ALA A 198 11.89 2.38 -2.42
CA ALA A 198 11.25 3.70 -2.39
C ALA A 198 12.17 4.76 -2.98
N ASP A 199 13.41 4.82 -2.50
CA ASP A 199 14.39 5.83 -2.96
C ASP A 199 14.62 5.76 -4.48
N ALA A 200 14.74 4.56 -5.05
CA ALA A 200 14.99 4.39 -6.49
C ALA A 200 13.80 4.76 -7.38
N THR A 201 12.57 4.58 -6.89
CA THR A 201 11.33 4.79 -7.67
C THR A 201 10.62 6.11 -7.31
N GLY A 202 11.24 6.97 -6.50
CA GLY A 202 10.65 8.24 -6.08
C GLY A 202 9.50 8.11 -5.09
N GLY A 203 9.40 6.97 -4.41
CA GLY A 203 8.39 6.70 -3.39
C GLY A 203 8.79 7.19 -1.99
N LEU A 204 7.90 6.98 -1.03
CA LEU A 204 8.12 7.28 0.37
C LEU A 204 8.56 6.03 1.13
N PHE A 205 9.51 6.20 2.03
CA PHE A 205 9.78 5.25 3.10
C PHE A 205 9.29 5.84 4.41
N VAL A 206 8.35 5.17 5.08
CA VAL A 206 7.78 5.61 6.35
C VAL A 206 7.95 4.50 7.38
N SER A 207 8.63 4.80 8.49
CA SER A 207 8.67 3.90 9.66
C SER A 207 7.53 4.24 10.60
N THR A 208 6.80 3.24 11.06
CA THR A 208 5.61 3.40 11.90
C THR A 208 5.64 2.42 13.07
N GLU A 209 5.24 2.90 14.25
CA GLU A 209 5.28 2.14 15.51
C GLU A 209 3.88 1.90 16.08
N THR A 210 2.89 2.65 15.62
CA THR A 210 1.52 2.61 16.13
C THR A 210 0.50 2.35 15.02
N VAL A 211 -0.70 1.91 15.41
CA VAL A 211 -1.84 1.72 14.49
C VAL A 211 -2.19 3.03 13.75
N ASP A 212 -2.18 4.15 14.47
CA ASP A 212 -2.53 5.46 13.90
C ASP A 212 -1.48 5.96 12.91
N GLU A 213 -0.18 5.75 13.21
CA GLU A 213 0.90 6.07 12.27
C GLU A 213 0.82 5.20 11.01
N LEU A 214 0.56 3.89 11.15
CA LEU A 214 0.36 3.00 10.02
C LEU A 214 -0.85 3.42 9.17
N ALA A 215 -1.97 3.78 9.81
CA ALA A 215 -3.14 4.30 9.11
C ALA A 215 -2.84 5.62 8.39
N ALA A 216 -2.09 6.53 9.01
CA ALA A 216 -1.66 7.77 8.37
C ALA A 216 -0.75 7.53 7.16
N ALA A 217 0.24 6.64 7.29
CA ALA A 217 1.12 6.26 6.19
C ALA A 217 0.36 5.62 5.03
N LEU A 218 -0.62 4.76 5.30
CA LEU A 218 -1.49 4.19 4.28
C LEU A 218 -2.36 5.26 3.59
N ARG A 219 -2.87 6.26 4.31
CA ARG A 219 -3.59 7.40 3.69
C ARG A 219 -2.68 8.17 2.76
N GLU A 220 -1.44 8.43 3.16
CA GLU A 220 -0.47 9.17 2.37
C GLU A 220 -0.06 8.41 1.10
N THR A 221 0.18 7.12 1.21
CA THR A 221 0.74 6.30 0.12
C THR A 221 -0.31 5.71 -0.82
N LEU A 222 -1.44 5.24 -0.28
CA LEU A 222 -2.56 4.70 -1.06
C LEU A 222 -3.63 5.75 -1.38
N GLY A 223 -3.76 6.80 -0.58
CA GLY A 223 -4.74 7.86 -0.80
C GLY A 223 -4.47 8.65 -2.07
N CYS A 224 -5.47 9.43 -2.51
CA CYS A 224 -5.28 10.43 -3.56
C CYS A 224 -4.87 11.75 -2.92
N PRO A 225 -3.82 12.43 -3.40
CA PRO A 225 -3.68 13.84 -3.13
C PRO A 225 -4.88 14.54 -3.80
N LEU A 226 -5.90 14.86 -3.02
CA LEU A 226 -6.98 15.70 -3.51
C LEU A 226 -6.36 17.05 -3.83
N ILE A 227 -6.36 17.43 -5.10
CA ILE A 227 -5.94 18.75 -5.54
C ILE A 227 -6.86 19.77 -4.83
N GLY A 228 -6.38 20.36 -3.75
CA GLY A 228 -7.17 21.28 -2.92
C GLY A 228 -6.82 21.31 -1.45
N ASN A 229 -6.10 20.34 -0.92
CA ASN A 229 -5.69 20.35 0.49
C ASN A 229 -4.22 20.77 0.67
N MET A 230 -3.84 21.89 0.04
CA MET A 230 -2.66 22.64 0.46
C MET A 230 -3.06 23.49 1.67
N GLY A 231 -2.97 22.93 2.85
CA GLY A 231 -3.22 23.73 4.04
C GLY A 231 -3.26 22.91 5.33
N VAL A 232 -2.15 22.47 5.82
CA VAL A 232 -1.67 22.79 7.17
C VAL A 232 -0.16 22.52 7.20
N ILE A 233 0.62 23.49 6.79
CA ILE A 233 2.00 23.60 7.27
C ILE A 233 1.88 23.94 8.75
N ALA A 234 2.18 22.97 9.62
CA ALA A 234 2.34 23.26 11.05
C ALA A 234 3.44 24.31 11.20
N PRO A 235 3.23 25.36 12.00
CA PRO A 235 4.26 26.37 12.23
C PRO A 235 5.47 25.71 12.92
N PRO A 236 6.69 26.16 12.61
CA PRO A 236 7.88 25.64 13.26
C PRO A 236 7.78 25.91 14.76
N LEU A 237 7.95 24.87 15.57
CA LEU A 237 8.09 24.99 17.02
C LEU A 237 9.26 25.92 17.30
N GLY A 238 8.93 27.09 17.87
CA GLY A 238 9.88 28.10 18.30
C GLY A 238 10.89 27.50 19.28
N ARG A 239 12.16 27.72 19.00
CA ARG A 239 13.24 27.51 19.95
C ARG A 239 13.04 28.46 21.15
N GLY A 240 12.84 27.88 22.31
CA GLY A 240 13.01 28.50 23.60
C GLY A 240 14.23 27.89 24.30
#